data_ecdef3d9ed5533519c261f47030b79fe
#
_entry.id   ecdef3d9ed5533519c261f47030b79fe
#
_cell.length_a   1.000
_cell.length_b   1.000
_cell.length_c   1.000
_cell.angle_alpha   90.00
_cell.angle_beta   90.00
_cell.angle_gamma   90.00
#
_symmetry.space_group_name_H-M   'P 1'
#
loop_
_entity.id
_entity.type
_entity.pdbx_description
1 polymer ?
#
loop_
_entity_poly.entity_id
_entity_poly.type
_entity_poly.pdbx_seq_one_letter_code
_entity_poly.pdbx_strand_id
1 'polypeptide(L)'
;MVGYAQPYGVAQNDAIKAVVSVTGINQFNTSLNTGGNFGWSSAGASLNLLKPISAATSIGVSVRYDSQFWNWGNMNSYGYGGKSPWTTISTPALGLSYSHKLDSDWRLNFIPTVESSAETGANINNSLTYGAIFNGSKQLSPTLSLGLGTGVFRQIDVNRVFPFIVIDWKISDRWNLNNPFPGGPAGGAGLELTYKVASNFKVSGGAAYSSYRFRLNESGPYAGGVGQNKFIPVFAKFSYAIDRTTALDLYALANMGGSVTAINTNGNTAFSTNYRTAPAVALNLVKRF
;
A
#
# COMPACT_ATOMS: atom_id res chain seq x y z
N MET A 1 3.25 -2.95 0.73
CA MET A 1 3.61 -4.30 1.21
C MET A 1 3.01 -5.36 0.31
N VAL A 2 3.85 -6.29 -0.17
CA VAL A 2 3.50 -7.19 -1.28
C VAL A 2 3.11 -8.56 -0.73
N GLY A 3 1.85 -8.91 -0.77
CA GLY A 3 1.39 -10.30 -0.62
C GLY A 3 0.83 -10.76 -1.96
N TYR A 4 1.48 -11.70 -2.61
CA TYR A 4 0.96 -12.33 -3.83
C TYR A 4 0.22 -13.61 -3.45
N ALA A 5 -1.11 -13.61 -3.49
CA ALA A 5 -1.86 -14.83 -3.73
C ALA A 5 -1.73 -15.13 -5.23
N GLN A 6 -0.98 -16.16 -5.60
CA GLN A 6 -0.88 -16.64 -6.99
C GLN A 6 -2.01 -17.66 -7.24
N PRO A 7 -2.76 -17.55 -8.36
CA PRO A 7 -3.68 -18.61 -8.76
C PRO A 7 -2.89 -19.86 -9.15
N TYR A 8 -3.33 -21.00 -8.67
CA TYR A 8 -2.71 -22.31 -8.83
C TYR A 8 -2.93 -22.91 -10.23
N GLY A 9 -1.93 -23.57 -10.70
CA GLY A 9 -1.90 -24.34 -11.93
C GLY A 9 -0.68 -24.00 -12.77
N VAL A 10 0.51 -24.43 -12.35
CA VAL A 10 1.74 -24.13 -13.08
C VAL A 10 2.29 -25.42 -13.68
N ALA A 11 2.19 -25.51 -15.00
CA ALA A 11 3.22 -26.20 -15.77
C ALA A 11 4.57 -25.55 -15.40
N GLN A 12 5.59 -26.36 -15.20
CA GLN A 12 6.95 -25.96 -14.84
C GLN A 12 7.50 -25.07 -15.98
N ASN A 13 7.29 -23.78 -15.87
CA ASN A 13 7.84 -22.79 -16.79
C ASN A 13 8.84 -21.98 -15.98
N ASP A 14 10.13 -22.22 -16.14
CA ASP A 14 11.25 -21.53 -15.46
C ASP A 14 11.35 -20.03 -15.85
N ALA A 15 10.41 -19.53 -16.64
CA ALA A 15 10.40 -18.17 -17.11
C ALA A 15 10.16 -17.18 -15.95
N ILE A 16 10.91 -16.10 -15.97
CA ILE A 16 10.67 -14.94 -15.10
C ILE A 16 9.32 -14.33 -15.46
N LYS A 17 8.46 -14.16 -14.47
CA LYS A 17 7.21 -13.41 -14.59
C LYS A 17 7.46 -11.98 -14.15
N ALA A 18 7.06 -11.03 -14.98
CA ALA A 18 7.15 -9.61 -14.64
C ALA A 18 5.75 -9.00 -14.52
N VAL A 19 5.57 -8.14 -13.53
CA VAL A 19 4.36 -7.32 -13.36
C VAL A 19 4.78 -5.88 -13.20
N VAL A 20 4.29 -5.03 -14.11
CA VAL A 20 4.45 -3.57 -14.03
C VAL A 20 3.11 -2.98 -13.63
N SER A 21 3.10 -2.05 -12.69
CA SER A 21 1.91 -1.24 -12.41
C SER A 21 2.24 0.25 -12.36
N VAL A 22 1.28 1.05 -12.82
CA VAL A 22 1.30 2.51 -12.71
C VAL A 22 0.02 2.94 -12.01
N THR A 23 0.16 3.74 -10.96
CA THR A 23 -0.94 4.14 -10.09
C THR A 23 -1.01 5.65 -9.98
N GLY A 24 -2.19 6.22 -10.09
CA GLY A 24 -2.50 7.61 -9.76
C GLY A 24 -3.60 7.65 -8.71
N ILE A 25 -3.47 8.52 -7.71
CA ILE A 25 -4.49 8.75 -6.66
C ILE A 25 -4.71 10.26 -6.56
N ASN A 26 -5.96 10.65 -6.34
CA ASN A 26 -6.31 12.02 -5.98
C ASN A 26 -7.31 11.99 -4.82
N GLN A 27 -6.88 12.41 -3.64
CA GLN A 27 -7.76 12.71 -2.50
C GLN A 27 -8.19 14.16 -2.58
N PHE A 28 -9.49 14.39 -2.63
CA PHE A 28 -10.06 15.72 -2.63
C PHE A 28 -9.86 16.41 -1.28
N ASN A 29 -9.99 17.72 -1.26
CA ASN A 29 -9.85 18.52 -0.05
C ASN A 29 -10.84 18.06 1.02
N THR A 30 -10.33 17.92 2.25
CA THR A 30 -11.10 17.58 3.44
C THR A 30 -10.74 18.51 4.59
N SER A 31 -11.73 18.78 5.45
CA SER A 31 -11.54 19.66 6.60
C SER A 31 -10.86 18.93 7.75
N LEU A 32 -9.94 19.63 8.39
CA LEU A 32 -9.32 19.23 9.66
C LEU A 32 -10.22 19.66 10.84
N ASN A 33 -10.26 18.83 11.88
CA ASN A 33 -11.10 19.13 13.06
C ASN A 33 -10.63 20.38 13.83
N THR A 34 -9.35 20.72 13.71
CA THR A 34 -8.74 21.91 14.35
C THR A 34 -8.75 23.16 13.47
N GLY A 35 -9.38 23.11 12.30
CA GLY A 35 -9.41 24.17 11.29
C GLY A 35 -8.42 23.91 10.14
N GLY A 36 -8.65 24.60 9.02
CA GLY A 36 -7.94 24.34 7.76
C GLY A 36 -8.46 23.13 7.01
N ASN A 37 -7.85 22.88 5.87
CA ASN A 37 -8.17 21.74 5.01
C ASN A 37 -6.92 21.26 4.27
N PHE A 38 -6.97 20.05 3.73
CA PHE A 38 -5.95 19.53 2.85
C PHE A 38 -6.50 18.52 1.86
N GLY A 39 -5.79 18.38 0.76
CA GLY A 39 -5.92 17.29 -0.20
C GLY A 39 -4.54 16.84 -0.63
N TRP A 40 -4.46 15.70 -1.29
CA TRP A 40 -3.21 15.23 -1.86
C TRP A 40 -3.45 14.38 -3.09
N SER A 41 -2.48 14.39 -3.98
CA SER A 41 -2.44 13.47 -5.10
C SER A 41 -1.15 12.66 -5.07
N SER A 42 -1.15 11.51 -5.72
CA SER A 42 0.09 10.74 -5.91
C SER A 42 0.15 10.11 -7.29
N ALA A 43 1.38 9.90 -7.73
CA ALA A 43 1.71 9.10 -8.90
C ALA A 43 2.81 8.13 -8.52
N GLY A 44 2.67 6.87 -8.94
CA GLY A 44 3.65 5.85 -8.63
C GLY A 44 3.74 4.80 -9.71
N ALA A 45 4.87 4.09 -9.71
CA ALA A 45 5.11 2.95 -10.57
C ALA A 45 5.81 1.82 -9.79
N SER A 46 5.53 0.58 -10.15
CA SER A 46 6.25 -0.58 -9.61
C SER A 46 6.56 -1.61 -10.67
N LEU A 47 7.69 -2.28 -10.49
CA LEU A 47 8.10 -3.48 -11.21
C LEU A 47 8.29 -4.61 -10.21
N ASN A 48 7.65 -5.73 -10.47
CA ASN A 48 7.78 -6.95 -9.68
C ASN A 48 8.23 -8.08 -10.59
N LEU A 49 9.36 -8.68 -10.29
CA LEU A 49 9.92 -9.83 -10.97
C LEU A 49 9.79 -11.05 -10.06
N LEU A 50 9.29 -12.15 -10.58
CA LEU A 50 9.17 -13.42 -9.85
C LEU A 50 9.78 -14.54 -10.68
N LYS A 51 10.69 -15.30 -10.08
CA LYS A 51 11.31 -16.46 -10.68
C LYS A 51 11.00 -17.72 -9.87
N PRO A 52 10.30 -18.72 -10.44
CA PRO A 52 10.27 -20.06 -9.87
C PRO A 52 11.68 -20.65 -9.87
N ILE A 53 12.14 -21.18 -8.73
CA ILE A 53 13.42 -21.88 -8.60
C ILE A 53 13.20 -23.39 -8.61
N SER A 54 12.06 -23.81 -8.07
CA SER A 54 11.60 -25.20 -8.08
C SER A 54 10.08 -25.26 -8.08
N ALA A 55 9.48 -26.44 -8.14
CA ALA A 55 8.03 -26.61 -8.00
C ALA A 55 7.49 -26.09 -6.64
N ALA A 56 8.35 -26.04 -5.61
CA ALA A 56 7.98 -25.58 -4.28
C ALA A 56 8.43 -24.15 -3.97
N THR A 57 9.45 -23.62 -4.65
CA THR A 57 10.13 -22.38 -4.24
C THR A 57 10.12 -21.34 -5.35
N SER A 58 9.81 -20.11 -4.99
CA SER A 58 10.00 -18.94 -5.86
C SER A 58 10.67 -17.80 -5.11
N ILE A 59 11.45 -17.01 -5.85
CA ILE A 59 12.05 -15.75 -5.38
C ILE A 59 11.58 -14.60 -6.25
N GLY A 60 11.60 -13.41 -5.70
CA GLY A 60 11.24 -12.21 -6.46
C GLY A 60 11.96 -10.98 -5.99
N VAL A 61 11.94 -9.96 -6.86
CA VAL A 61 12.44 -8.62 -6.61
C VAL A 61 11.34 -7.64 -6.95
N SER A 62 11.14 -6.64 -6.11
CA SER A 62 10.22 -5.53 -6.37
C SER A 62 10.95 -4.20 -6.27
N VAL A 63 10.68 -3.32 -7.22
CA VAL A 63 11.12 -1.91 -7.19
C VAL A 63 9.86 -1.06 -7.29
N ARG A 64 9.76 -0.04 -6.45
CA ARG A 64 8.64 0.90 -6.45
C ARG A 64 9.15 2.32 -6.26
N TYR A 65 8.46 3.25 -6.89
CA TYR A 65 8.63 4.68 -6.68
C TYR A 65 7.26 5.34 -6.62
N ASP A 66 7.00 6.11 -5.56
CA ASP A 66 5.79 6.90 -5.39
C ASP A 66 6.17 8.34 -5.06
N SER A 67 5.44 9.30 -5.63
CA SER A 67 5.48 10.72 -5.25
C SER A 67 4.09 11.17 -4.81
N GLN A 68 4.02 11.86 -3.67
CA GLN A 68 2.81 12.48 -3.16
C GLN A 68 2.96 14.00 -3.17
N PHE A 69 1.92 14.69 -3.60
CA PHE A 69 1.83 16.16 -3.70
C PHE A 69 0.70 16.63 -2.78
N TRP A 70 1.06 17.35 -1.72
CA TRP A 70 0.13 17.80 -0.70
C TRP A 70 -0.25 19.24 -0.91
N ASN A 71 -1.52 19.54 -0.79
CA ASN A 71 -2.08 20.88 -0.86
C ASN A 71 -2.81 21.19 0.44
N TRP A 72 -2.40 22.25 1.12
CA TRP A 72 -2.93 22.70 2.39
C TRP A 72 -3.60 24.07 2.23
N GLY A 73 -4.79 24.23 2.80
CA GLY A 73 -5.55 25.47 2.74
C GLY A 73 -5.98 25.95 4.12
N ASN A 74 -6.08 27.26 4.29
CA ASN A 74 -6.58 27.91 5.51
C ASN A 74 -5.83 27.51 6.80
N MET A 75 -4.49 27.39 6.71
CA MET A 75 -3.62 26.90 7.79
C MET A 75 -3.27 27.95 8.86
N ASN A 76 -3.94 29.10 8.87
CA ASN A 76 -3.68 30.19 9.84
C ASN A 76 -3.92 29.78 11.31
N SER A 77 -4.78 28.80 11.54
CA SER A 77 -5.14 28.30 12.89
C SER A 77 -4.00 27.61 13.64
N TYR A 78 -2.90 27.28 12.99
CA TYR A 78 -1.81 26.47 13.56
C TYR A 78 -0.58 27.29 14.02
N GLY A 79 -0.65 28.61 14.00
CA GLY A 79 0.45 29.46 14.46
C GLY A 79 1.68 29.52 13.57
N TYR A 80 1.63 28.91 12.38
CA TYR A 80 2.77 28.80 11.44
C TYR A 80 2.76 29.86 10.33
N GLY A 81 2.03 30.92 10.51
CA GLY A 81 1.95 32.02 9.52
C GLY A 81 1.39 31.57 8.18
N GLY A 82 0.47 30.60 8.17
CA GLY A 82 -0.17 30.08 6.94
C GLY A 82 0.70 29.13 6.10
N LYS A 83 1.88 28.71 6.59
CA LYS A 83 2.76 27.80 5.87
C LYS A 83 2.21 26.38 5.85
N SER A 84 2.44 25.66 4.73
CA SER A 84 2.12 24.23 4.60
C SER A 84 2.98 23.41 5.56
N PRO A 85 2.42 22.44 6.32
CA PRO A 85 3.17 21.53 7.17
C PRO A 85 4.22 20.71 6.42
N TRP A 86 3.88 20.24 5.23
CA TRP A 86 4.75 19.57 4.24
C TRP A 86 4.16 19.67 2.85
N THR A 87 4.92 19.31 1.82
CA THR A 87 4.50 19.49 0.42
C THR A 87 4.66 18.22 -0.42
N THR A 88 5.86 17.90 -0.87
CA THR A 88 6.13 16.80 -1.78
C THR A 88 6.91 15.70 -1.08
N ILE A 89 6.35 14.50 -1.06
CA ILE A 89 6.96 13.33 -0.46
C ILE A 89 7.32 12.33 -1.57
N SER A 90 8.56 11.88 -1.60
CA SER A 90 9.03 10.82 -2.51
C SER A 90 9.36 9.56 -1.73
N THR A 91 8.97 8.40 -2.28
CA THR A 91 9.16 7.11 -1.63
C THR A 91 9.67 6.06 -2.62
N PRO A 92 10.99 6.01 -2.90
CA PRO A 92 11.62 4.85 -3.51
C PRO A 92 11.63 3.67 -2.55
N ALA A 93 11.38 2.47 -3.07
CA ALA A 93 11.37 1.23 -2.29
C ALA A 93 11.93 0.06 -3.09
N LEU A 94 12.62 -0.83 -2.37
CA LEU A 94 13.13 -2.11 -2.87
C LEU A 94 12.64 -3.22 -1.94
N GLY A 95 12.16 -4.32 -2.53
CA GLY A 95 11.75 -5.51 -1.80
C GLY A 95 12.30 -6.77 -2.44
N LEU A 96 12.51 -7.79 -1.61
CA LEU A 96 12.75 -9.15 -2.05
C LEU A 96 11.55 -9.99 -1.61
N SER A 97 11.33 -11.11 -2.27
CA SER A 97 10.32 -12.09 -1.84
C SER A 97 10.87 -13.49 -1.95
N TYR A 98 10.59 -14.28 -0.94
CA TYR A 98 10.83 -15.72 -0.92
C TYR A 98 9.52 -16.41 -0.57
N SER A 99 9.10 -17.36 -1.39
CA SER A 99 7.90 -18.16 -1.16
C SER A 99 8.26 -19.62 -1.26
N HIS A 100 7.84 -20.42 -0.26
CA HIS A 100 8.12 -21.84 -0.21
C HIS A 100 6.87 -22.63 0.19
N LYS A 101 6.55 -23.69 -0.58
CA LYS A 101 5.57 -24.71 -0.21
C LYS A 101 6.27 -25.74 0.67
N LEU A 102 5.85 -25.90 1.92
CA LEU A 102 6.36 -26.93 2.83
C LEU A 102 5.87 -28.33 2.41
N ASP A 103 4.59 -28.39 2.00
CA ASP A 103 3.89 -29.60 1.54
C ASP A 103 2.80 -29.21 0.52
N SER A 104 1.82 -30.09 0.28
CA SER A 104 0.69 -29.79 -0.61
C SER A 104 -0.13 -28.59 -0.15
N ASP A 105 -0.24 -28.36 1.15
CA ASP A 105 -1.22 -27.48 1.75
C ASP A 105 -0.61 -26.20 2.29
N TRP A 106 0.60 -26.25 2.86
CA TRP A 106 1.23 -25.11 3.52
C TRP A 106 2.14 -24.30 2.61
N ARG A 107 2.03 -22.98 2.69
CA ARG A 107 2.93 -22.00 2.04
C ARG A 107 3.45 -21.01 3.04
N LEU A 108 4.75 -20.76 3.01
CA LEU A 108 5.41 -19.70 3.78
C LEU A 108 5.91 -18.62 2.82
N ASN A 109 5.82 -17.37 3.25
CA ASN A 109 6.36 -16.23 2.54
C ASN A 109 7.20 -15.37 3.48
N PHE A 110 8.33 -14.89 2.99
CA PHE A 110 9.22 -13.93 3.63
C PHE A 110 9.52 -12.79 2.66
N ILE A 111 9.25 -11.55 3.08
CA ILE A 111 9.33 -10.38 2.20
C ILE A 111 10.06 -9.26 2.93
N PRO A 112 11.41 -9.22 2.89
CA PRO A 112 12.18 -8.08 3.37
C PRO A 112 12.03 -6.90 2.41
N THR A 113 11.94 -5.69 2.98
CA THR A 113 11.84 -4.44 2.23
C THR A 113 12.65 -3.34 2.87
N VAL A 114 13.10 -2.40 2.03
CA VAL A 114 13.66 -1.13 2.42
C VAL A 114 13.02 -0.04 1.57
N GLU A 115 12.67 1.08 2.20
CA GLU A 115 12.18 2.27 1.52
C GLU A 115 12.74 3.53 2.18
N SER A 116 12.83 4.59 1.43
CA SER A 116 13.09 5.93 1.94
C SER A 116 11.87 6.78 1.66
N SER A 117 11.21 7.28 2.70
CA SER A 117 10.06 8.16 2.55
C SER A 117 10.39 9.53 3.09
N ALA A 118 10.50 10.52 2.21
CA ALA A 118 11.06 11.82 2.54
C ALA A 118 10.40 12.97 1.79
N GLU A 119 10.21 14.08 2.48
CA GLU A 119 9.89 15.35 1.87
C GLU A 119 11.09 15.88 1.08
N THR A 120 10.85 16.61 -0.01
CA THR A 120 11.92 17.29 -0.75
C THR A 120 12.72 18.21 0.17
N GLY A 121 14.04 18.00 0.22
CA GLY A 121 14.96 18.72 1.14
C GLY A 121 15.15 18.05 2.51
N ALA A 122 14.59 16.88 2.75
CA ALA A 122 14.85 16.09 3.95
C ALA A 122 16.15 15.31 3.85
N ASN A 123 16.75 14.96 4.99
CA ASN A 123 17.89 14.08 5.06
C ASN A 123 17.48 12.63 4.78
N ILE A 124 17.92 12.10 3.64
CA ILE A 124 17.60 10.74 3.17
C ILE A 124 18.05 9.66 4.17
N ASN A 125 19.20 9.81 4.82
CA ASN A 125 19.71 8.83 5.79
C ASN A 125 18.77 8.66 6.99
N ASN A 126 18.01 9.69 7.33
CA ASN A 126 17.05 9.70 8.44
C ASN A 126 15.62 9.31 8.00
N SER A 127 15.40 8.99 6.73
CA SER A 127 14.08 8.68 6.16
C SER A 127 13.84 7.18 5.91
N LEU A 128 14.81 6.34 6.28
CA LEU A 128 14.75 4.91 5.98
C LEU A 128 13.72 4.19 6.84
N THR A 129 12.93 3.37 6.17
CA THR A 129 12.08 2.32 6.74
C THR A 129 12.58 0.99 6.20
N TYR A 130 12.84 0.05 7.08
CA TYR A 130 13.27 -1.30 6.69
C TYR A 130 12.67 -2.35 7.62
N GLY A 131 12.47 -3.53 7.11
CA GLY A 131 11.90 -4.62 7.86
C GLY A 131 11.47 -5.77 6.97
N ALA A 132 10.59 -6.61 7.48
CA ALA A 132 10.11 -7.75 6.74
C ALA A 132 8.67 -8.11 7.10
N ILE A 133 8.01 -8.76 6.15
CA ILE A 133 6.75 -9.47 6.35
C ILE A 133 7.04 -10.97 6.35
N PHE A 134 6.43 -11.65 7.32
CA PHE A 134 6.34 -13.10 7.39
C PHE A 134 4.87 -13.50 7.34
N ASN A 135 4.53 -14.47 6.52
CA ASN A 135 3.21 -15.08 6.61
C ASN A 135 3.26 -16.57 6.27
N GLY A 136 2.32 -17.30 6.87
CA GLY A 136 2.04 -18.70 6.55
C GLY A 136 0.57 -18.85 6.23
N SER A 137 0.26 -19.59 5.17
CA SER A 137 -1.12 -19.92 4.81
C SER A 137 -1.27 -21.40 4.54
N LYS A 138 -2.45 -21.94 4.87
CA LYS A 138 -2.82 -23.33 4.62
C LYS A 138 -3.99 -23.37 3.64
N GLN A 139 -3.88 -24.25 2.64
CA GLN A 139 -4.99 -24.62 1.76
C GLN A 139 -5.95 -25.52 2.54
N LEU A 140 -7.09 -24.99 2.96
CA LEU A 140 -8.09 -25.70 3.74
C LEU A 140 -9.07 -26.48 2.87
N SER A 141 -9.26 -26.02 1.61
CA SER A 141 -10.04 -26.69 0.58
C SER A 141 -9.55 -26.25 -0.81
N PRO A 142 -10.00 -26.86 -1.91
CA PRO A 142 -9.63 -26.40 -3.26
C PRO A 142 -9.98 -24.94 -3.55
N THR A 143 -10.87 -24.33 -2.75
CA THR A 143 -11.34 -22.97 -2.94
C THR A 143 -10.98 -22.00 -1.81
N LEU A 144 -10.36 -22.47 -0.72
CA LEU A 144 -10.04 -21.64 0.45
C LEU A 144 -8.61 -21.84 0.92
N SER A 145 -7.84 -20.78 0.89
CA SER A 145 -6.56 -20.66 1.60
C SER A 145 -6.70 -19.61 2.71
N LEU A 146 -6.26 -19.96 3.91
CA LEU A 146 -6.32 -19.10 5.08
C LEU A 146 -4.98 -19.14 5.83
N GLY A 147 -4.56 -17.99 6.36
CA GLY A 147 -3.31 -17.89 7.07
C GLY A 147 -3.21 -16.66 7.96
N LEU A 148 -2.05 -16.56 8.59
CA LEU A 148 -1.68 -15.43 9.43
C LEU A 148 -0.32 -14.90 9.00
N GLY A 149 -0.14 -13.60 9.19
CA GLY A 149 1.13 -12.94 8.95
C GLY A 149 1.43 -11.88 9.99
N THR A 150 2.67 -11.46 10.00
CA THR A 150 3.14 -10.32 10.77
C THR A 150 4.13 -9.48 9.96
N GLY A 151 4.04 -8.17 10.09
CA GLY A 151 5.05 -7.24 9.61
C GLY A 151 5.85 -6.70 10.79
N VAL A 152 7.17 -6.68 10.67
CA VAL A 152 8.09 -6.11 11.65
C VAL A 152 8.97 -5.09 10.94
N PHE A 153 8.88 -3.82 11.34
CA PHE A 153 9.56 -2.73 10.66
C PHE A 153 10.21 -1.75 11.63
N ARG A 154 11.40 -1.32 11.35
CA ARG A 154 11.94 -0.05 11.81
C ARG A 154 11.48 1.03 10.83
N GLN A 155 10.47 1.80 11.23
CA GLN A 155 9.86 2.83 10.41
C GLN A 155 10.39 4.21 10.84
N ILE A 156 11.43 4.67 10.15
CA ILE A 156 12.16 5.91 10.48
C ILE A 156 12.75 5.82 11.90
N ASP A 157 12.02 6.25 12.92
CA ASP A 157 12.45 6.36 14.31
C ASP A 157 11.68 5.46 15.30
N VAL A 158 10.70 4.66 14.80
CA VAL A 158 9.87 3.78 15.63
C VAL A 158 9.87 2.35 15.12
N ASN A 159 9.76 1.40 16.04
CA ASN A 159 9.52 -0.01 15.69
C ASN A 159 8.03 -0.25 15.58
N ARG A 160 7.61 -0.96 14.56
CA ARG A 160 6.22 -1.35 14.30
C ARG A 160 6.12 -2.85 14.10
N VAL A 161 5.16 -3.44 14.79
CA VAL A 161 4.74 -4.83 14.57
C VAL A 161 3.24 -4.82 14.34
N PHE A 162 2.79 -5.50 13.32
CA PHE A 162 1.36 -5.61 13.03
C PHE A 162 1.02 -7.00 12.51
N PRO A 163 0.07 -7.68 13.15
CA PRO A 163 -0.47 -8.94 12.66
C PRO A 163 -1.49 -8.66 11.54
N PHE A 164 -1.67 -9.63 10.65
CA PHE A 164 -2.71 -9.59 9.62
C PHE A 164 -3.16 -10.99 9.23
N ILE A 165 -4.36 -11.06 8.65
CA ILE A 165 -4.92 -12.29 8.11
C ILE A 165 -4.52 -12.38 6.62
N VAL A 166 -4.16 -13.59 6.18
CA VAL A 166 -3.99 -13.94 4.78
C VAL A 166 -5.20 -14.77 4.35
N ILE A 167 -5.90 -14.32 3.35
CA ILE A 167 -7.09 -15.01 2.85
C ILE A 167 -7.13 -14.98 1.31
N ASP A 168 -7.45 -16.13 0.73
CA ASP A 168 -7.89 -16.26 -0.66
C ASP A 168 -9.01 -17.30 -0.69
N TRP A 169 -10.25 -16.82 -0.86
CA TRP A 169 -11.44 -17.63 -0.81
C TRP A 169 -12.30 -17.43 -2.06
N LYS A 170 -12.24 -18.41 -2.94
CA LYS A 170 -13.18 -18.54 -4.06
C LYS A 170 -14.51 -19.05 -3.55
N ILE A 171 -15.39 -18.15 -3.10
CA ILE A 171 -16.72 -18.49 -2.53
C ILE A 171 -17.59 -19.17 -3.58
N SER A 172 -17.50 -18.72 -4.84
CA SER A 172 -18.16 -19.30 -6.01
C SER A 172 -17.37 -18.96 -7.28
N ASP A 173 -17.87 -19.36 -8.45
CA ASP A 173 -17.24 -18.99 -9.74
C ASP A 173 -17.30 -17.48 -10.03
N ARG A 174 -18.15 -16.74 -9.32
CA ARG A 174 -18.31 -15.30 -9.46
C ARG A 174 -17.80 -14.50 -8.27
N TRP A 175 -17.77 -15.07 -7.07
CA TRP A 175 -17.39 -14.37 -5.86
C TRP A 175 -16.04 -14.82 -5.33
N ASN A 176 -15.16 -13.87 -5.05
CA ASN A 176 -13.86 -14.09 -4.39
C ASN A 176 -13.64 -13.09 -3.27
N LEU A 177 -13.15 -13.57 -2.12
CA LEU A 177 -12.72 -12.75 -0.99
C LEU A 177 -11.20 -12.94 -0.81
N ASN A 178 -10.44 -11.85 -0.86
CA ASN A 178 -8.99 -11.88 -0.73
C ASN A 178 -8.46 -10.60 -0.08
N ASN A 179 -7.16 -10.59 0.24
CA ASN A 179 -6.49 -9.34 0.57
C ASN A 179 -6.37 -8.48 -0.70
N PRO A 180 -6.55 -7.14 -0.61
CA PRO A 180 -6.36 -6.25 -1.75
C PRO A 180 -4.95 -6.34 -2.33
N PHE A 181 -4.79 -5.96 -3.59
CA PHE A 181 -3.48 -5.88 -4.23
C PHE A 181 -2.58 -4.86 -3.52
N PRO A 182 -1.43 -5.27 -2.96
CA PRO A 182 -0.60 -4.39 -2.13
C PRO A 182 0.01 -3.21 -2.87
N GLY A 183 0.23 -3.33 -4.18
CA GLY A 183 0.66 -2.23 -5.04
C GLY A 183 -0.49 -1.36 -5.54
N GLY A 184 -1.71 -1.62 -5.12
CA GLY A 184 -2.88 -0.84 -5.50
C GLY A 184 -3.14 0.35 -4.55
N PRO A 185 -4.06 1.26 -4.93
CA PRO A 185 -4.37 2.47 -4.17
C PRO A 185 -4.86 2.24 -2.73
N ALA A 186 -5.50 1.12 -2.45
CA ALA A 186 -6.00 0.78 -1.12
C ALA A 186 -4.92 0.19 -0.19
N GLY A 187 -3.80 -0.29 -0.74
CA GLY A 187 -2.79 -1.06 0.01
C GLY A 187 -3.24 -2.48 0.31
N GLY A 188 -2.34 -3.33 0.86
CA GLY A 188 -2.59 -4.76 1.05
C GLY A 188 -3.12 -5.18 2.43
N ALA A 189 -3.15 -4.26 3.40
CA ALA A 189 -3.56 -4.58 4.78
C ALA A 189 -5.08 -4.46 4.95
N GLY A 190 -5.85 -5.32 4.30
CA GLY A 190 -7.31 -5.25 4.29
C GLY A 190 -7.99 -6.47 3.69
N LEU A 191 -9.27 -6.31 3.38
CA LEU A 191 -10.11 -7.32 2.72
C LEU A 191 -10.81 -6.70 1.50
N GLU A 192 -10.91 -7.50 0.44
CA GLU A 192 -11.58 -7.15 -0.81
C GLU A 192 -12.49 -8.28 -1.24
N LEU A 193 -13.78 -8.00 -1.38
CA LEU A 193 -14.76 -8.89 -1.97
C LEU A 193 -14.96 -8.51 -3.43
N THR A 194 -14.69 -9.44 -4.33
CA THR A 194 -14.79 -9.27 -5.79
C THR A 194 -15.95 -10.06 -6.37
N TYR A 195 -16.72 -9.42 -7.24
CA TYR A 195 -17.75 -10.05 -8.06
C TYR A 195 -17.36 -10.01 -9.54
N LYS A 196 -17.33 -11.16 -10.19
CA LYS A 196 -17.09 -11.29 -11.64
C LYS A 196 -18.39 -11.06 -12.38
N VAL A 197 -18.55 -9.89 -12.99
CA VAL A 197 -19.71 -9.51 -13.79
C VAL A 197 -19.67 -10.19 -15.16
N ALA A 198 -18.51 -10.12 -15.83
CA ALA A 198 -18.24 -10.71 -17.14
C ALA A 198 -16.81 -11.30 -17.18
N SER A 199 -16.44 -11.92 -18.28
CA SER A 199 -15.09 -12.49 -18.45
C SER A 199 -13.98 -11.46 -18.32
N ASN A 200 -14.23 -10.22 -18.76
CA ASN A 200 -13.30 -9.10 -18.76
C ASN A 200 -13.66 -7.98 -17.78
N PHE A 201 -14.73 -8.13 -16.98
CA PHE A 201 -15.18 -7.07 -16.07
C PHE A 201 -15.50 -7.61 -14.67
N LYS A 202 -14.95 -6.96 -13.65
CA LYS A 202 -15.16 -7.26 -12.24
C LYS A 202 -15.49 -5.99 -11.47
N VAL A 203 -16.29 -6.14 -10.41
CA VAL A 203 -16.56 -5.10 -9.43
C VAL A 203 -16.11 -5.62 -8.07
N SER A 204 -15.45 -4.80 -7.29
CA SER A 204 -15.02 -5.17 -5.94
C SER A 204 -15.37 -4.07 -4.96
N GLY A 205 -15.51 -4.47 -3.70
CA GLY A 205 -15.60 -3.55 -2.58
C GLY A 205 -14.74 -4.03 -1.44
N GLY A 206 -14.21 -3.12 -0.64
CA GLY A 206 -13.34 -3.51 0.45
C GLY A 206 -12.91 -2.36 1.33
N ALA A 207 -12.09 -2.69 2.32
CA ALA A 207 -11.45 -1.74 3.21
C ALA A 207 -10.05 -2.22 3.57
N ALA A 208 -9.15 -1.28 3.80
CA ALA A 208 -7.78 -1.57 4.22
C ALA A 208 -7.31 -0.53 5.25
N TYR A 209 -6.17 -0.78 5.87
CA TYR A 209 -5.50 0.20 6.72
C TYR A 209 -4.31 0.80 5.98
N SER A 210 -4.20 2.13 6.00
CA SER A 210 -3.10 2.88 5.42
C SER A 210 -2.42 3.76 6.46
N SER A 211 -1.09 3.74 6.47
CA SER A 211 -0.28 4.61 7.32
C SER A 211 0.96 5.03 6.52
N TYR A 212 1.04 6.30 6.20
CA TYR A 212 2.21 6.94 5.59
C TYR A 212 3.00 7.64 6.69
N ARG A 213 4.30 7.39 6.75
CA ARG A 213 5.23 8.05 7.67
C ARG A 213 6.47 8.45 6.89
N PHE A 214 6.88 9.69 6.99
CA PHE A 214 7.94 10.26 6.17
C PHE A 214 8.74 11.31 6.93
N ARG A 215 10.01 11.48 6.57
CA ARG A 215 10.88 12.52 7.11
C ARG A 215 10.51 13.87 6.48
N LEU A 216 10.42 14.90 7.30
CA LEU A 216 10.17 16.28 6.87
C LEU A 216 11.49 16.95 6.50
N ASN A 217 11.43 17.99 5.65
CA ASN A 217 12.61 18.73 5.21
C ASN A 217 13.34 19.40 6.38
N GLU A 218 14.61 19.77 6.14
CA GLU A 218 15.46 20.40 7.16
C GLU A 218 15.18 21.90 7.37
N SER A 219 14.26 22.46 6.57
CA SER A 219 13.83 23.85 6.65
C SER A 219 12.31 23.95 6.56
N GLY A 220 11.62 24.38 7.54
CA GLY A 220 10.14 24.45 7.52
C GLY A 220 9.54 24.50 8.90
N PRO A 221 8.22 24.43 9.02
CA PRO A 221 7.56 24.50 10.32
C PRO A 221 7.96 23.37 11.28
N TYR A 222 8.32 22.21 10.74
CA TYR A 222 8.70 21.01 11.50
C TYR A 222 10.04 20.45 11.01
N ALA A 223 11.03 21.34 10.84
CA ALA A 223 12.35 21.02 10.27
C ALA A 223 12.94 19.73 10.85
N GLY A 224 13.34 18.80 9.98
CA GLY A 224 13.94 17.52 10.33
C GLY A 224 13.00 16.55 11.12
N GLY A 225 11.74 16.91 11.29
CA GLY A 225 10.75 16.11 12.01
C GLY A 225 10.17 14.98 11.17
N VAL A 226 9.04 14.44 11.61
CA VAL A 226 8.35 13.32 10.94
C VAL A 226 6.89 13.68 10.71
N GLY A 227 6.44 13.56 9.47
CA GLY A 227 5.03 13.62 9.10
C GLY A 227 4.40 12.23 9.11
N GLN A 228 3.12 12.16 9.47
CA GLN A 228 2.35 10.93 9.43
C GLN A 228 0.92 11.20 8.98
N ASN A 229 0.39 10.34 8.10
CA ASN A 229 -1.03 10.29 7.73
C ASN A 229 -1.53 8.86 7.87
N LYS A 230 -2.61 8.66 8.65
CA LYS A 230 -3.26 7.37 8.87
C LYS A 230 -4.72 7.46 8.50
N PHE A 231 -5.26 6.42 7.89
CA PHE A 231 -6.68 6.33 7.55
C PHE A 231 -7.06 4.90 7.15
N ILE A 232 -8.36 4.69 7.03
CA ILE A 232 -8.94 3.45 6.51
C ILE A 232 -9.59 3.79 5.17
N PRO A 233 -8.97 3.45 4.01
CA PRO A 233 -9.64 3.55 2.72
C PRO A 233 -10.73 2.48 2.62
N VAL A 234 -11.98 2.91 2.56
CA VAL A 234 -13.11 2.09 2.13
C VAL A 234 -13.31 2.36 0.65
N PHE A 235 -13.43 1.33 -0.18
CA PHE A 235 -13.40 1.50 -1.62
C PHE A 235 -14.40 0.63 -2.38
N ALA A 236 -14.81 1.14 -3.53
CA ALA A 236 -15.35 0.39 -4.64
C ALA A 236 -14.33 0.40 -5.78
N LYS A 237 -14.15 -0.73 -6.45
CA LYS A 237 -13.20 -0.89 -7.57
C LYS A 237 -13.90 -1.49 -8.77
N PHE A 238 -13.64 -0.95 -9.95
CA PHE A 238 -14.07 -1.43 -11.26
C PHE A 238 -12.83 -1.87 -12.02
N SER A 239 -12.73 -3.17 -12.32
CA SER A 239 -11.58 -3.75 -13.02
C SER A 239 -11.98 -4.18 -14.42
N TYR A 240 -11.29 -3.66 -15.42
CA TYR A 240 -11.47 -4.02 -16.82
C TYR A 240 -10.21 -4.66 -17.39
N ALA A 241 -10.33 -5.90 -17.86
CA ALA A 241 -9.24 -6.58 -18.57
C ALA A 241 -9.26 -6.11 -20.03
N ILE A 242 -8.27 -5.30 -20.40
CA ILE A 242 -8.07 -4.81 -21.79
C ILE A 242 -7.66 -5.99 -22.69
N ASP A 243 -6.75 -6.80 -22.20
CA ASP A 243 -6.34 -8.05 -22.80
C ASP A 243 -6.00 -9.11 -21.70
N ARG A 244 -5.43 -10.27 -22.08
CA ARG A 244 -5.09 -11.35 -21.13
C ARG A 244 -4.03 -10.96 -20.12
N THR A 245 -3.26 -9.94 -20.40
CA THR A 245 -2.09 -9.50 -19.62
C THR A 245 -2.23 -8.09 -19.06
N THR A 246 -3.17 -7.29 -19.57
CA THR A 246 -3.35 -5.88 -19.19
C THR A 246 -4.70 -5.66 -18.56
N ALA A 247 -4.71 -5.02 -17.40
CA ALA A 247 -5.93 -4.64 -16.70
C ALA A 247 -5.86 -3.17 -16.25
N LEU A 248 -7.02 -2.53 -16.28
CA LEU A 248 -7.24 -1.17 -15.78
C LEU A 248 -8.21 -1.24 -14.61
N ASP A 249 -7.82 -0.70 -13.46
CA ASP A 249 -8.63 -0.59 -12.26
C ASP A 249 -8.96 0.87 -11.98
N LEU A 250 -10.23 1.18 -11.83
CA LEU A 250 -10.73 2.47 -11.36
C LEU A 250 -11.28 2.32 -9.94
N TYR A 251 -10.88 3.20 -9.04
CA TYR A 251 -11.32 3.21 -7.64
C TYR A 251 -12.10 4.47 -7.30
N ALA A 252 -13.18 4.29 -6.57
CA ALA A 252 -13.82 5.33 -5.77
C ALA A 252 -13.54 5.00 -4.29
N LEU A 253 -12.95 5.94 -3.54
CA LEU A 253 -12.52 5.71 -2.16
C LEU A 253 -13.13 6.75 -1.22
N ALA A 254 -13.32 6.32 0.03
CA ALA A 254 -13.59 7.18 1.17
C ALA A 254 -12.54 6.90 2.25
N ASN A 255 -11.62 7.82 2.48
CA ASN A 255 -10.60 7.70 3.51
C ASN A 255 -11.22 8.09 4.85
N MET A 256 -11.51 7.10 5.70
CA MET A 256 -12.26 7.24 6.96
C MET A 256 -11.32 7.18 8.16
N GLY A 257 -11.75 7.79 9.29
CA GLY A 257 -10.99 7.76 10.55
C GLY A 257 -9.59 8.35 10.43
N GLY A 258 -9.44 9.33 9.54
CA GLY A 258 -8.14 9.86 9.18
C GLY A 258 -7.53 10.80 10.22
N SER A 259 -6.21 10.75 10.34
CA SER A 259 -5.42 11.66 11.17
C SER A 259 -4.12 12.05 10.51
N VAL A 260 -3.73 13.31 10.66
CA VAL A 260 -2.43 13.83 10.26
C VAL A 260 -1.68 14.31 11.50
N THR A 261 -0.38 14.01 11.56
CA THR A 261 0.46 14.30 12.72
C THR A 261 1.84 14.76 12.25
N ALA A 262 2.39 15.80 12.87
CA ALA A 262 3.80 16.17 12.78
C ALA A 262 4.47 15.93 14.13
N ILE A 263 5.63 15.33 14.12
CA ILE A 263 6.46 14.98 15.27
C ILE A 263 7.78 15.72 15.09
N ASN A 264 8.24 16.43 16.12
CA ASN A 264 9.52 17.13 16.07
C ASN A 264 10.71 16.19 16.21
N THR A 265 11.93 16.72 16.06
CA THR A 265 13.17 15.95 16.16
C THR A 265 13.42 15.32 17.53
N ASN A 266 12.78 15.82 18.59
CA ASN A 266 12.84 15.26 19.95
C ASN A 266 11.83 14.13 20.17
N GLY A 267 11.05 13.73 19.14
CA GLY A 267 10.04 12.69 19.23
C GLY A 267 8.69 13.15 19.83
N ASN A 268 8.54 14.44 20.13
CA ASN A 268 7.29 14.98 20.67
C ASN A 268 6.32 15.33 19.54
N THR A 269 5.03 15.08 19.77
CA THR A 269 3.99 15.54 18.87
C THR A 269 3.92 17.05 18.86
N ALA A 270 4.28 17.68 17.74
CA ALA A 270 4.18 19.11 17.53
C ALA A 270 2.80 19.53 17.03
N PHE A 271 2.13 18.64 16.29
CA PHE A 271 0.82 18.85 15.73
C PHE A 271 0.13 17.50 15.51
N SER A 272 -1.14 17.39 15.85
CA SER A 272 -1.96 16.21 15.53
C SER A 272 -3.43 16.63 15.43
N THR A 273 -4.08 16.21 14.37
CA THR A 273 -5.51 16.44 14.16
C THR A 273 -6.15 15.32 13.36
N ASN A 274 -7.40 15.05 13.65
CA ASN A 274 -8.22 14.19 12.80
C ASN A 274 -8.84 15.04 11.69
N TYR A 275 -9.27 14.36 10.63
CA TYR A 275 -9.99 14.96 9.53
C TYR A 275 -11.28 14.21 9.21
N ARG A 276 -12.20 14.90 8.56
CA ARG A 276 -13.44 14.30 8.08
C ARG A 276 -13.16 13.26 7.00
N THR A 277 -14.10 12.35 6.77
CA THR A 277 -14.02 11.42 5.63
C THR A 277 -13.62 12.14 4.36
N ALA A 278 -12.52 11.71 3.76
CA ALA A 278 -11.96 12.33 2.55
C ALA A 278 -12.29 11.48 1.33
N PRO A 279 -13.10 11.97 0.39
CA PRO A 279 -13.32 11.30 -0.89
C PRO A 279 -12.01 11.25 -1.68
N ALA A 280 -11.81 10.17 -2.41
CA ALA A 280 -10.69 10.04 -3.33
C ALA A 280 -11.07 9.19 -4.55
N VAL A 281 -10.33 9.38 -5.63
CA VAL A 281 -10.39 8.54 -6.82
C VAL A 281 -9.00 8.03 -7.14
N ALA A 282 -8.91 6.83 -7.73
CA ALA A 282 -7.63 6.34 -8.17
C ALA A 282 -7.75 5.51 -9.44
N LEU A 283 -6.66 5.47 -10.18
CA LEU A 283 -6.47 4.66 -11.38
C LEU A 283 -5.23 3.79 -11.19
N ASN A 284 -5.33 2.52 -11.59
CA ASN A 284 -4.20 1.61 -11.59
C ASN A 284 -4.18 0.81 -12.89
N LEU A 285 -3.09 0.90 -13.64
CA LEU A 285 -2.84 0.11 -14.84
C LEU A 285 -1.83 -0.99 -14.49
N VAL A 286 -2.18 -2.24 -14.78
CA VAL A 286 -1.34 -3.40 -14.50
C VAL A 286 -1.05 -4.14 -15.80
N LYS A 287 0.23 -4.41 -16.08
CA LYS A 287 0.70 -5.23 -17.21
C LYS A 287 1.50 -6.42 -16.69
N ARG A 288 1.18 -7.62 -17.16
CA ARG A 288 1.89 -8.88 -16.87
C ARG A 288 2.62 -9.37 -18.11
N PHE A 289 3.82 -9.91 -17.91
CA PHE A 289 4.68 -10.45 -18.96
C PHE A 289 5.10 -11.88 -18.62
#